data_7772817aa793608e095f57d0d075aa74
#
_entry.id   7772817aa793608e095f57d0d075aa74
#
_cell.length_a   1.000
_cell.length_b   1.000
_cell.length_c   1.000
_cell.angle_alpha   90.00
_cell.angle_beta   90.00
_cell.angle_gamma   90.00
#
_symmetry.space_group_name_H-M   'P 1'
#
loop_
_entity.id
_entity.type
_entity.pdbx_description
1 polymer ?
#
loop_
_entity_poly.entity_id
_entity_poly.type
_entity_poly.pdbx_seq_one_letter_code
_entity_poly.pdbx_strand_id
1 'polypeptide(L)'
;MKKGLVLEGGAMRGLFSAGVMDVLMENNIWPDGVIGVSAGAAFGCNMKSKQPGRAIRYNKKMVNDWRYASLRSLLTTGDYYGGEYAYHYMPRHIDYFDVDTFRENPMEFWAVCTNVGTGKAEYKRLMEVDNNCLEFIRASASMPIAARIVTVEGKKLLDGGIAESIPLRFFQEQGYERNLVVLTQPEGFVKEPNSLMPLMRMWLHRHPRVVKALEQRHIMYNEQLAYVREEEKKPNTLVLRPKAKLTIGHFSHDPAMMQATYDQGREVALEHLNEIKELFWSK
;
A
#
# COMPACT_ATOMS: atom_id res chain seq x y z
N MET A 1 -12.30 -21.87 -1.84
CA MET A 1 -12.49 -20.42 -1.55
C MET A 1 -11.13 -19.73 -1.60
N LYS A 2 -10.96 -18.72 -2.49
CA LYS A 2 -9.72 -17.94 -2.54
C LYS A 2 -9.59 -17.03 -1.30
N LYS A 3 -8.37 -16.94 -0.78
CA LYS A 3 -8.02 -16.17 0.43
C LYS A 3 -7.24 -14.94 0.02
N GLY A 4 -7.69 -13.78 0.46
CA GLY A 4 -7.13 -12.48 0.10
C GLY A 4 -6.49 -11.74 1.27
N LEU A 5 -5.46 -10.96 0.98
CA LEU A 5 -4.90 -9.96 1.88
C LEU A 5 -5.06 -8.58 1.22
N VAL A 6 -5.80 -7.69 1.88
CA VAL A 6 -6.08 -6.33 1.41
C VAL A 6 -5.29 -5.34 2.25
N LEU A 7 -4.42 -4.54 1.62
CA LEU A 7 -3.51 -3.60 2.28
C LEU A 7 -3.87 -2.16 1.92
N GLU A 8 -4.35 -1.42 2.92
CA GLU A 8 -4.60 0.02 2.80
C GLU A 8 -3.30 0.78 2.55
N GLY A 9 -3.38 1.89 1.82
CA GLY A 9 -2.31 2.87 1.68
C GLY A 9 -2.14 3.73 2.93
N GLY A 10 -0.95 4.33 3.11
CA GLY A 10 -0.73 5.18 4.29
C GLY A 10 0.67 5.76 4.41
N ALA A 11 1.46 5.79 3.34
CA ALA A 11 2.87 6.16 3.38
C ALA A 11 3.61 5.41 4.52
N MET A 12 4.35 6.08 5.40
CA MET A 12 5.11 5.39 6.46
C MET A 12 4.23 4.63 7.48
N ARG A 13 2.92 4.94 7.59
CA ARG A 13 1.99 4.12 8.39
C ARG A 13 1.84 2.69 7.86
N GLY A 14 2.14 2.46 6.58
CA GLY A 14 2.19 1.11 6.00
C GLY A 14 3.21 0.16 6.66
N LEU A 15 4.14 0.67 7.49
CA LEU A 15 5.01 -0.18 8.30
C LEU A 15 4.21 -1.01 9.33
N PHE A 16 3.04 -0.53 9.78
CA PHE A 16 2.09 -1.35 10.53
C PHE A 16 1.68 -2.60 9.72
N SER A 17 1.28 -2.40 8.47
CA SER A 17 0.91 -3.50 7.57
C SER A 17 2.10 -4.43 7.29
N ALA A 18 3.33 -3.89 7.20
CA ALA A 18 4.53 -4.70 7.06
C ALA A 18 4.76 -5.60 8.29
N GLY A 19 4.55 -5.09 9.50
CA GLY A 19 4.60 -5.88 10.72
C GLY A 19 3.59 -7.02 10.75
N VAL A 20 2.35 -6.75 10.31
CA VAL A 20 1.32 -7.79 10.15
C VAL A 20 1.76 -8.87 9.16
N MET A 21 2.22 -8.46 7.97
CA MET A 21 2.65 -9.42 6.93
C MET A 21 3.81 -10.31 7.39
N ASP A 22 4.76 -9.76 8.14
CA ASP A 22 5.89 -10.54 8.62
C ASP A 22 5.45 -11.61 9.62
N VAL A 23 4.47 -11.31 10.50
CA VAL A 23 3.88 -12.32 11.39
C VAL A 23 3.15 -13.41 10.59
N LEU A 24 2.44 -13.07 9.51
CA LEU A 24 1.84 -14.07 8.62
C LEU A 24 2.90 -15.00 8.04
N MET A 25 3.97 -14.43 7.45
CA MET A 25 5.06 -15.19 6.83
C MET A 25 5.77 -16.10 7.83
N GLU A 26 6.09 -15.61 9.02
CA GLU A 26 6.74 -16.34 10.12
C GLU A 26 5.87 -17.52 10.62
N ASN A 27 4.56 -17.41 10.51
CA ASN A 27 3.61 -18.45 10.89
C ASN A 27 3.13 -19.32 9.72
N ASN A 28 3.77 -19.23 8.54
CA ASN A 28 3.41 -19.96 7.33
C ASN A 28 1.95 -19.75 6.89
N ILE A 29 1.41 -18.55 7.07
CA ILE A 29 0.08 -18.15 6.63
C ILE A 29 0.21 -17.40 5.30
N TRP A 30 -0.28 -18.00 4.23
CA TRP A 30 -0.13 -17.51 2.87
C TRP A 30 -1.50 -17.27 2.22
N PRO A 31 -1.82 -16.03 1.82
CA PRO A 31 -2.99 -15.76 1.00
C PRO A 31 -2.80 -16.27 -0.45
N ASP A 32 -3.90 -16.54 -1.15
CA ASP A 32 -3.88 -16.84 -2.58
C ASP A 32 -3.60 -15.58 -3.41
N GLY A 33 -3.91 -14.41 -2.84
CA GLY A 33 -3.60 -13.13 -3.45
C GLY A 33 -3.47 -11.99 -2.44
N VAL A 34 -2.71 -10.98 -2.84
CA VAL A 34 -2.49 -9.73 -2.10
C VAL A 34 -2.86 -8.56 -3.01
N ILE A 35 -3.64 -7.61 -2.51
CA ILE A 35 -3.91 -6.35 -3.18
C ILE A 35 -3.48 -5.18 -2.29
N GLY A 36 -2.68 -4.28 -2.84
CA GLY A 36 -2.15 -3.14 -2.10
C GLY A 36 -2.35 -1.80 -2.80
N VAL A 37 -2.48 -0.76 -1.99
CA VAL A 37 -2.60 0.63 -2.42
C VAL A 37 -1.45 1.42 -1.84
N SER A 38 -0.72 2.21 -2.65
CA SER A 38 0.35 3.08 -2.16
C SER A 38 1.42 2.29 -1.38
N ALA A 39 1.66 2.62 -0.11
CA ALA A 39 2.54 1.84 0.75
C ALA A 39 2.12 0.37 0.88
N GLY A 40 0.82 0.07 0.82
CA GLY A 40 0.31 -1.30 0.78
C GLY A 40 0.79 -2.08 -0.45
N ALA A 41 0.96 -1.42 -1.60
CA ALA A 41 1.58 -2.03 -2.78
C ALA A 41 3.11 -2.12 -2.64
N ALA A 42 3.75 -1.03 -2.20
CA ALA A 42 5.21 -0.96 -2.08
C ALA A 42 5.79 -1.94 -1.05
N PHE A 43 5.05 -2.24 0.01
CA PHE A 43 5.46 -3.20 1.04
C PHE A 43 4.85 -4.58 0.80
N GLY A 44 3.62 -4.66 0.26
CA GLY A 44 2.90 -5.90 -0.01
C GLY A 44 3.60 -6.83 -1.00
N CYS A 45 4.39 -6.29 -1.94
CA CYS A 45 5.17 -7.10 -2.87
C CYS A 45 6.14 -8.06 -2.16
N ASN A 46 6.59 -7.72 -0.93
CA ASN A 46 7.47 -8.57 -0.13
C ASN A 46 6.77 -9.85 0.37
N MET A 47 5.44 -9.86 0.45
CA MET A 47 4.68 -11.07 0.78
C MET A 47 4.81 -12.11 -0.35
N LYS A 48 4.65 -11.69 -1.61
CA LYS A 48 4.80 -12.56 -2.77
C LYS A 48 6.26 -13.02 -2.98
N SER A 49 7.25 -12.17 -2.70
CA SER A 49 8.68 -12.53 -2.76
C SER A 49 9.18 -13.27 -1.51
N LYS A 50 8.30 -13.54 -0.52
CA LYS A 50 8.62 -14.25 0.74
C LYS A 50 9.81 -13.65 1.48
N GLN A 51 9.84 -12.32 1.62
CA GLN A 51 10.95 -11.59 2.25
C GLN A 51 10.51 -10.88 3.54
N PRO A 52 10.37 -11.62 4.67
CA PRO A 52 10.05 -11.02 5.96
C PRO A 52 11.14 -10.03 6.39
N GLY A 53 10.75 -8.97 7.08
CA GLY A 53 11.65 -7.92 7.56
C GLY A 53 12.20 -6.99 6.49
N ARG A 54 11.97 -7.25 5.19
CA ARG A 54 12.56 -6.42 4.13
C ARG A 54 12.04 -4.99 4.17
N ALA A 55 10.73 -4.78 4.35
CA ALA A 55 10.14 -3.44 4.35
C ALA A 55 10.73 -2.55 5.46
N ILE A 56 10.77 -3.03 6.69
CA ILE A 56 11.34 -2.26 7.81
C ILE A 56 12.86 -2.07 7.66
N ARG A 57 13.59 -3.09 7.18
CA ARG A 57 15.04 -3.08 7.02
C ARG A 57 15.50 -2.00 6.06
N TYR A 58 14.96 -1.94 4.83
CA TYR A 58 15.43 -0.94 3.88
C TYR A 58 14.97 0.48 4.25
N ASN A 59 13.78 0.66 4.83
CA ASN A 59 13.33 1.98 5.27
C ASN A 59 14.26 2.54 6.35
N LYS A 60 14.65 1.74 7.35
CA LYS A 60 15.62 2.16 8.38
C LYS A 60 17.01 2.37 7.80
N LYS A 61 17.47 1.52 6.89
CA LYS A 61 18.78 1.64 6.24
C LYS A 61 18.90 2.92 5.40
N MET A 62 17.81 3.31 4.72
CA MET A 62 17.80 4.41 3.75
C MET A 62 17.40 5.76 4.37
N VAL A 63 17.10 5.83 5.66
CA VAL A 63 16.54 7.02 6.31
C VAL A 63 17.38 8.28 6.12
N ASN A 64 18.71 8.15 6.04
CA ASN A 64 19.65 9.26 5.86
C ASN A 64 20.12 9.42 4.40
N ASP A 65 19.64 8.59 3.48
CA ASP A 65 19.99 8.72 2.06
C ASP A 65 19.02 9.66 1.36
N TRP A 66 19.49 10.86 1.03
CA TRP A 66 18.67 11.88 0.38
C TRP A 66 18.09 11.43 -0.96
N ARG A 67 18.74 10.46 -1.64
CA ARG A 67 18.29 9.90 -2.93
C ARG A 67 17.08 9.00 -2.75
N TYR A 68 16.92 8.39 -1.57
CA TYR A 68 15.79 7.54 -1.24
C TYR A 68 14.53 8.36 -0.95
N ALA A 69 14.60 9.31 0.01
CA ALA A 69 13.46 10.14 0.37
C ALA A 69 13.93 11.47 0.97
N SER A 70 13.64 12.59 0.31
CA SER A 70 13.96 13.92 0.84
C SER A 70 13.33 15.06 0.03
N LEU A 71 13.32 16.26 0.58
CA LEU A 71 13.01 17.49 -0.18
C LEU A 71 14.03 17.73 -1.31
N ARG A 72 15.30 17.34 -1.11
CA ARG A 72 16.32 17.44 -2.17
C ARG A 72 15.96 16.52 -3.33
N SER A 73 15.55 15.28 -3.06
CA SER A 73 15.06 14.38 -4.11
C SER A 73 13.87 14.99 -4.85
N LEU A 74 12.88 15.53 -4.12
CA LEU A 74 11.72 16.19 -4.73
C LEU A 74 12.12 17.33 -5.67
N LEU A 75 13.04 18.19 -5.25
CA LEU A 75 13.49 19.34 -6.05
C LEU A 75 14.33 18.93 -7.27
N THR A 76 15.12 17.86 -7.16
CA THR A 76 16.04 17.44 -8.25
C THR A 76 15.41 16.43 -9.20
N THR A 77 14.49 15.59 -8.75
CA THR A 77 13.90 14.51 -9.53
C THR A 77 12.40 14.69 -9.78
N GLY A 78 11.73 15.55 -8.99
CA GLY A 78 10.27 15.69 -8.97
C GLY A 78 9.55 14.65 -8.11
N ASP A 79 10.29 13.78 -7.41
CA ASP A 79 9.76 12.73 -6.55
C ASP A 79 10.38 12.84 -5.15
N TYR A 80 9.56 12.90 -4.10
CA TYR A 80 10.05 12.89 -2.72
C TYR A 80 10.76 11.56 -2.39
N TYR A 81 10.11 10.43 -2.71
CA TYR A 81 10.78 9.13 -2.80
C TYR A 81 11.37 9.03 -4.20
N GLY A 82 12.70 9.09 -4.32
CA GLY A 82 13.39 9.12 -5.62
C GLY A 82 13.03 7.91 -6.46
N GLY A 83 12.19 8.11 -7.49
CA GLY A 83 11.57 7.03 -8.26
C GLY A 83 12.57 6.03 -8.81
N GLU A 84 13.60 6.49 -9.50
CA GLU A 84 14.66 5.62 -10.04
C GLU A 84 15.47 4.96 -8.93
N TYR A 85 15.82 5.72 -7.88
CA TYR A 85 16.65 5.18 -6.81
C TYR A 85 15.90 4.19 -5.92
N ALA A 86 14.68 4.52 -5.48
CA ALA A 86 13.92 3.70 -4.53
C ALA A 86 13.32 2.45 -5.17
N TYR A 87 12.90 2.52 -6.45
CA TYR A 87 12.19 1.43 -7.12
C TYR A 87 13.04 0.62 -8.10
N HIS A 88 14.17 1.16 -8.60
CA HIS A 88 15.02 0.43 -9.54
C HIS A 88 16.41 0.16 -8.99
N TYR A 89 17.11 1.16 -8.40
CA TYR A 89 18.47 0.97 -7.92
C TYR A 89 18.52 0.21 -6.60
N MET A 90 17.76 0.64 -5.60
CA MET A 90 17.78 0.06 -4.24
C MET A 90 17.44 -1.44 -4.24
N PRO A 91 16.36 -1.91 -4.91
CA PRO A 91 16.01 -3.33 -4.91
C PRO A 91 16.99 -4.23 -5.67
N ARG A 92 17.86 -3.66 -6.50
CA ARG A 92 18.87 -4.42 -7.25
C ARG A 92 20.24 -4.42 -6.59
N HIS A 93 20.59 -3.34 -5.85
CA HIS A 93 21.97 -3.10 -5.42
C HIS A 93 22.15 -2.93 -3.92
N ILE A 94 21.10 -2.59 -3.16
CA ILE A 94 21.22 -2.24 -1.74
C ILE A 94 20.48 -3.20 -0.82
N ASP A 95 19.24 -3.53 -1.14
CA ASP A 95 18.41 -4.50 -0.44
C ASP A 95 17.66 -5.33 -1.47
N TYR A 96 18.26 -6.44 -1.85
CA TYR A 96 17.84 -7.27 -2.97
C TYR A 96 16.36 -7.65 -2.86
N PHE A 97 15.65 -7.44 -3.97
CA PHE A 97 14.28 -7.92 -4.14
C PHE A 97 14.31 -9.25 -4.87
N ASP A 98 13.81 -10.30 -4.24
CA ASP A 98 13.85 -11.66 -4.79
C ASP A 98 12.83 -11.81 -5.91
N VAL A 99 13.29 -11.49 -7.12
CA VAL A 99 12.49 -11.52 -8.35
C VAL A 99 12.12 -12.95 -8.77
N ASP A 100 12.98 -13.92 -8.47
CA ASP A 100 12.75 -15.32 -8.83
C ASP A 100 11.67 -15.92 -7.94
N THR A 101 11.77 -15.77 -6.61
CA THR A 101 10.69 -16.16 -5.70
C THR A 101 9.38 -15.47 -6.01
N PHE A 102 9.41 -14.17 -6.35
CA PHE A 102 8.20 -13.43 -6.73
C PHE A 102 7.55 -14.07 -7.97
N ARG A 103 8.31 -14.39 -9.01
CA ARG A 103 7.81 -15.00 -10.26
C ARG A 103 7.27 -16.43 -10.03
N GLU A 104 7.99 -17.24 -9.27
CA GLU A 104 7.65 -18.65 -9.04
C GLU A 104 6.49 -18.86 -8.06
N ASN A 105 6.26 -17.89 -7.17
CA ASN A 105 5.17 -17.96 -6.21
C ASN A 105 3.81 -17.78 -6.93
N PRO A 106 2.89 -18.77 -6.84
CA PRO A 106 1.58 -18.71 -7.50
C PRO A 106 0.65 -17.61 -6.95
N MET A 107 0.96 -17.03 -5.79
CA MET A 107 0.19 -15.94 -5.19
C MET A 107 -0.01 -14.81 -6.20
N GLU A 108 -1.24 -14.36 -6.38
CA GLU A 108 -1.51 -13.18 -7.20
C GLU A 108 -1.15 -11.91 -6.42
N PHE A 109 -0.46 -10.97 -7.06
CA PHE A 109 -0.19 -9.67 -6.47
C PHE A 109 -0.80 -8.57 -7.33
N TRP A 110 -1.55 -7.67 -6.68
CA TRP A 110 -2.28 -6.58 -7.34
C TRP A 110 -1.85 -5.23 -6.78
N ALA A 111 -1.52 -4.30 -7.67
CA ALA A 111 -1.29 -2.90 -7.33
C ALA A 111 -2.45 -2.04 -7.84
N VAL A 112 -2.94 -1.12 -7.01
CA VAL A 112 -4.00 -0.18 -7.36
C VAL A 112 -3.38 1.17 -7.68
N CYS A 113 -3.72 1.72 -8.83
CA CYS A 113 -3.32 3.06 -9.27
C CYS A 113 -4.56 3.90 -9.59
N THR A 114 -4.41 5.20 -9.73
CA THR A 114 -5.43 6.10 -10.28
C THR A 114 -5.05 6.50 -11.69
N ASN A 115 -5.90 6.22 -12.67
CA ASN A 115 -5.71 6.65 -14.04
C ASN A 115 -5.99 8.16 -14.17
N VAL A 116 -4.97 8.91 -14.58
CA VAL A 116 -5.02 10.38 -14.69
C VAL A 116 -6.04 10.84 -15.72
N GLY A 117 -6.20 10.08 -16.81
CA GLY A 117 -7.13 10.42 -17.88
C GLY A 117 -8.61 10.24 -17.50
N THR A 118 -8.91 9.31 -16.59
CA THR A 118 -10.29 8.96 -16.21
C THR A 118 -10.64 9.39 -14.78
N GLY A 119 -9.65 9.57 -13.88
CA GLY A 119 -9.85 9.77 -12.46
C GLY A 119 -10.34 8.53 -11.70
N LYS A 120 -10.34 7.36 -12.35
CA LYS A 120 -10.82 6.08 -11.78
C LYS A 120 -9.66 5.19 -11.35
N ALA A 121 -9.96 4.23 -10.47
CA ALA A 121 -9.02 3.19 -10.08
C ALA A 121 -8.63 2.30 -11.28
N GLU A 122 -7.38 1.90 -11.30
CA GLU A 122 -6.78 0.96 -12.25
C GLU A 122 -6.13 -0.15 -11.42
N TYR A 123 -6.56 -1.39 -11.63
CA TYR A 123 -6.06 -2.55 -10.90
C TYR A 123 -5.15 -3.35 -11.80
N LYS A 124 -3.90 -3.49 -11.41
CA LYS A 124 -2.91 -4.24 -12.20
C LYS A 124 -2.46 -5.48 -11.45
N ARG A 125 -2.69 -6.64 -12.05
CA ARG A 125 -2.11 -7.89 -11.57
C ARG A 125 -0.65 -7.99 -12.03
N LEU A 126 0.25 -8.21 -11.09
CA LEU A 126 1.70 -8.26 -11.27
C LEU A 126 2.19 -9.66 -10.91
N MET A 127 2.59 -10.43 -11.90
CA MET A 127 3.06 -11.81 -11.73
C MET A 127 4.56 -11.94 -11.88
N GLU A 128 5.20 -11.02 -12.60
CA GLU A 128 6.63 -10.97 -12.87
C GLU A 128 7.20 -9.61 -12.48
N VAL A 129 8.49 -9.57 -12.15
CA VAL A 129 9.19 -8.32 -11.80
C VAL A 129 10.01 -7.86 -13.01
N ASP A 130 9.35 -7.14 -13.89
CA ASP A 130 9.98 -6.36 -14.95
C ASP A 130 9.99 -4.86 -14.59
N ASN A 131 10.48 -4.03 -15.49
CA ASN A 131 10.45 -2.57 -15.28
C ASN A 131 9.02 -2.04 -15.14
N ASN A 132 8.05 -2.59 -15.87
CA ASN A 132 6.65 -2.18 -15.79
C ASN A 132 6.05 -2.51 -14.41
N CYS A 133 6.35 -3.69 -13.85
CA CYS A 133 5.94 -4.06 -12.49
C CYS A 133 6.40 -3.02 -11.47
N LEU A 134 7.69 -2.66 -11.50
CA LEU A 134 8.26 -1.67 -10.59
C LEU A 134 7.63 -0.28 -10.79
N GLU A 135 7.35 0.11 -12.04
CA GLU A 135 6.66 1.37 -12.35
C GLU A 135 5.19 1.36 -11.92
N PHE A 136 4.46 0.23 -11.97
CA PHE A 136 3.11 0.13 -11.39
C PHE A 136 3.13 0.27 -9.87
N ILE A 137 4.08 -0.37 -9.17
CA ILE A 137 4.25 -0.23 -7.72
C ILE A 137 4.58 1.22 -7.38
N ARG A 138 5.50 1.87 -8.12
CA ARG A 138 5.83 3.29 -7.99
C ARG A 138 4.62 4.18 -8.23
N ALA A 139 3.87 3.95 -9.31
CA ALA A 139 2.67 4.71 -9.64
C ALA A 139 1.62 4.62 -8.53
N SER A 140 1.42 3.42 -7.97
CA SER A 140 0.53 3.19 -6.82
C SER A 140 0.88 4.06 -5.62
N ALA A 141 2.15 4.44 -5.43
CA ALA A 141 2.64 5.26 -4.34
C ALA A 141 2.96 6.73 -4.74
N SER A 142 2.57 7.14 -5.95
CA SER A 142 2.87 8.48 -6.47
C SER A 142 1.77 9.50 -6.13
N MET A 143 1.81 10.05 -4.90
CA MET A 143 0.89 11.10 -4.46
C MET A 143 1.18 12.44 -5.14
N PRO A 144 0.13 13.17 -5.59
CA PRO A 144 0.28 14.53 -6.13
C PRO A 144 1.10 15.43 -5.21
N ILE A 145 1.90 16.32 -5.79
CA ILE A 145 2.84 17.25 -5.13
C ILE A 145 4.10 16.52 -4.59
N ALA A 146 3.98 15.30 -4.10
CA ALA A 146 5.10 14.54 -3.58
C ALA A 146 5.76 13.64 -4.64
N ALA A 147 5.11 13.44 -5.81
CA ALA A 147 5.65 12.64 -6.91
C ALA A 147 5.09 13.09 -8.25
N ARG A 148 5.82 12.76 -9.31
CA ARG A 148 5.40 12.99 -10.70
C ARG A 148 4.34 11.97 -11.11
N ILE A 149 3.59 12.32 -12.17
CA ILE A 149 2.75 11.38 -12.90
C ILE A 149 3.67 10.30 -13.52
N VAL A 150 3.37 9.05 -13.25
CA VAL A 150 4.10 7.90 -13.81
C VAL A 150 3.42 7.47 -15.10
N THR A 151 4.21 7.25 -16.14
CA THR A 151 3.69 6.70 -17.41
C THR A 151 4.18 5.26 -17.57
N VAL A 152 3.26 4.32 -17.59
CA VAL A 152 3.54 2.89 -17.79
C VAL A 152 2.47 2.27 -18.68
N GLU A 153 2.88 1.43 -19.63
CA GLU A 153 2.01 0.82 -20.65
C GLU A 153 1.09 1.86 -21.37
N GLY A 154 1.64 3.04 -21.66
CA GLY A 154 0.90 4.14 -22.30
C GLY A 154 -0.15 4.84 -21.42
N LYS A 155 -0.29 4.46 -20.16
CA LYS A 155 -1.22 5.06 -19.19
C LYS A 155 -0.48 6.02 -18.27
N LYS A 156 -1.08 7.17 -18.01
CA LYS A 156 -0.63 8.13 -16.97
C LYS A 156 -1.31 7.80 -15.66
N LEU A 157 -0.51 7.45 -14.65
CA LEU A 157 -0.99 6.94 -13.37
C LEU A 157 -0.46 7.77 -12.20
N LEU A 158 -1.23 7.80 -11.12
CA LEU A 158 -0.93 8.36 -9.81
C LEU A 158 -1.35 7.39 -8.71
N ASP A 159 -1.12 7.76 -7.44
CA ASP A 159 -1.42 6.97 -6.24
C ASP A 159 -2.85 6.43 -6.28
N GLY A 160 -2.97 5.12 -6.02
CA GLY A 160 -4.25 4.43 -6.02
C GLY A 160 -5.23 4.98 -5.01
N GLY A 161 -4.74 5.43 -3.86
CA GLY A 161 -5.57 5.99 -2.79
C GLY A 161 -6.29 7.30 -3.13
N ILE A 162 -6.12 7.84 -4.34
CA ILE A 162 -6.92 8.95 -4.85
C ILE A 162 -8.32 8.45 -5.23
N ALA A 163 -8.42 7.32 -5.94
CA ALA A 163 -9.68 6.76 -6.44
C ALA A 163 -10.15 5.52 -5.69
N GLU A 164 -9.24 4.79 -5.03
CA GLU A 164 -9.53 3.55 -4.30
C GLU A 164 -8.50 3.37 -3.17
N SER A 165 -8.89 3.53 -1.91
CA SER A 165 -7.98 3.43 -0.77
C SER A 165 -7.98 2.07 -0.09
N ILE A 166 -9.12 1.33 -0.13
CA ILE A 166 -9.32 0.03 0.51
C ILE A 166 -10.05 -0.88 -0.48
N PRO A 167 -9.35 -1.60 -1.35
CA PRO A 167 -9.92 -2.28 -2.52
C PRO A 167 -10.58 -3.64 -2.18
N LEU A 168 -11.26 -3.75 -1.02
CA LEU A 168 -11.91 -4.99 -0.58
C LEU A 168 -12.99 -5.44 -1.55
N ARG A 169 -13.87 -4.52 -1.99
CA ARG A 169 -14.97 -4.85 -2.90
C ARG A 169 -14.46 -5.41 -4.22
N PHE A 170 -13.49 -4.74 -4.83
CA PHE A 170 -12.87 -5.24 -6.05
C PHE A 170 -12.27 -6.64 -5.84
N PHE A 171 -11.60 -6.87 -4.71
CA PHE A 171 -10.95 -8.15 -4.46
C PHE A 171 -11.96 -9.28 -4.29
N GLN A 172 -13.09 -9.03 -3.63
CA GLN A 172 -14.21 -9.96 -3.53
C GLN A 172 -14.81 -10.26 -4.92
N GLU A 173 -14.96 -9.25 -5.80
CA GLU A 173 -15.42 -9.42 -7.18
C GLU A 173 -14.44 -10.28 -8.03
N GLN A 174 -13.15 -10.34 -7.64
CA GLN A 174 -12.16 -11.25 -8.24
C GLN A 174 -12.20 -12.67 -7.66
N GLY A 175 -13.17 -12.97 -6.80
CA GLY A 175 -13.39 -14.30 -6.22
C GLY A 175 -12.59 -14.57 -4.95
N TYR A 176 -12.02 -13.56 -4.31
CA TYR A 176 -11.41 -13.69 -2.98
C TYR A 176 -12.50 -13.63 -1.92
N GLU A 177 -12.95 -14.81 -1.50
CA GLU A 177 -14.11 -14.96 -0.63
C GLU A 177 -13.79 -14.77 0.85
N ARG A 178 -12.55 -15.06 1.27
CA ARG A 178 -12.05 -14.85 2.63
C ARG A 178 -10.96 -13.80 2.62
N ASN A 179 -11.17 -12.72 3.38
CA ASN A 179 -10.27 -11.57 3.30
C ASN A 179 -9.75 -11.13 4.67
N LEU A 180 -8.43 -11.02 4.78
CA LEU A 180 -7.79 -10.26 5.84
C LEU A 180 -7.56 -8.83 5.34
N VAL A 181 -8.17 -7.85 5.97
CA VAL A 181 -8.02 -6.43 5.63
C VAL A 181 -7.12 -5.77 6.66
N VAL A 182 -6.03 -5.13 6.23
CA VAL A 182 -5.13 -4.40 7.13
C VAL A 182 -5.27 -2.91 6.86
N LEU A 183 -5.80 -2.20 7.86
CA LEU A 183 -5.98 -0.75 7.85
C LEU A 183 -4.81 -0.05 8.55
N THR A 184 -4.56 1.20 8.18
CA THR A 184 -3.52 2.08 8.77
C THR A 184 -4.11 3.18 9.64
N GLN A 185 -5.43 3.13 9.86
CA GLN A 185 -6.17 4.05 10.71
C GLN A 185 -6.94 3.27 11.79
N PRO A 186 -7.09 3.84 13.01
CA PRO A 186 -7.81 3.19 14.09
C PRO A 186 -9.32 3.16 13.85
N GLU A 187 -10.02 2.40 14.69
CA GLU A 187 -11.48 2.42 14.72
C GLU A 187 -12.02 3.85 14.95
N GLY A 188 -13.16 4.15 14.34
CA GLY A 188 -13.79 5.47 14.44
C GLY A 188 -13.14 6.58 13.61
N PHE A 189 -12.06 6.31 12.87
CA PHE A 189 -11.46 7.32 12.00
C PHE A 189 -12.44 7.77 10.92
N VAL A 190 -12.51 9.09 10.73
CA VAL A 190 -13.25 9.75 9.64
C VAL A 190 -12.27 10.64 8.87
N LYS A 191 -12.24 10.46 7.55
CA LYS A 191 -11.38 11.23 6.67
C LYS A 191 -12.02 12.57 6.37
N GLU A 192 -11.28 13.64 6.66
CA GLU A 192 -11.65 15.01 6.35
C GLU A 192 -11.26 15.42 4.92
N PRO A 193 -11.92 16.47 4.35
CA PRO A 193 -11.49 17.07 3.11
C PRO A 193 -10.03 17.52 3.15
N ASN A 194 -9.33 17.39 2.01
CA ASN A 194 -7.92 17.74 1.95
C ASN A 194 -7.70 19.25 1.89
N SER A 195 -7.04 19.83 2.89
CA SER A 195 -6.70 21.26 2.96
C SER A 195 -5.78 21.75 1.84
N LEU A 196 -5.01 20.85 1.21
CA LEU A 196 -4.10 21.19 0.10
C LEU A 196 -4.79 21.22 -1.28
N MET A 197 -6.13 21.11 -1.34
CA MET A 197 -6.86 21.12 -2.61
C MET A 197 -6.57 22.32 -3.52
N PRO A 198 -6.42 23.57 -3.02
CA PRO A 198 -6.04 24.68 -3.89
C PRO A 198 -4.72 24.45 -4.63
N LEU A 199 -3.70 23.93 -3.94
CA LEU A 199 -2.40 23.60 -4.52
C LEU A 199 -2.51 22.44 -5.50
N MET A 200 -3.28 21.40 -5.18
CA MET A 200 -3.52 20.25 -6.07
C MET A 200 -4.25 20.67 -7.35
N ARG A 201 -5.24 21.55 -7.27
CA ARG A 201 -5.91 22.12 -8.45
C ARG A 201 -4.94 22.85 -9.38
N MET A 202 -4.05 23.64 -8.80
CA MET A 202 -3.02 24.38 -9.55
C MET A 202 -2.05 23.41 -10.23
N TRP A 203 -1.55 22.41 -9.50
CA TRP A 203 -0.60 21.43 -10.02
C TRP A 203 -1.22 20.50 -11.08
N LEU A 204 -2.48 20.07 -10.88
CA LEU A 204 -3.22 19.18 -11.76
C LEU A 204 -4.20 19.89 -12.69
N HIS A 205 -4.03 21.20 -12.96
CA HIS A 205 -4.99 22.00 -13.76
C HIS A 205 -5.32 21.38 -15.13
N ARG A 206 -4.39 20.64 -15.73
CA ARG A 206 -4.58 19.92 -17.01
C ARG A 206 -5.26 18.56 -16.86
N HIS A 207 -5.57 18.13 -15.62
CA HIS A 207 -6.12 16.81 -15.31
C HIS A 207 -7.40 16.92 -14.44
N PRO A 208 -8.49 17.53 -14.94
CA PRO A 208 -9.67 17.88 -14.12
C PRO A 208 -10.36 16.65 -13.51
N ARG A 209 -10.26 15.48 -14.13
CA ARG A 209 -10.87 14.25 -13.61
C ARG A 209 -10.17 13.74 -12.34
N VAL A 210 -8.84 13.84 -12.27
CA VAL A 210 -8.09 13.52 -11.04
C VAL A 210 -8.35 14.57 -9.97
N VAL A 211 -8.45 15.85 -10.33
CA VAL A 211 -8.82 16.92 -9.38
C VAL A 211 -10.16 16.58 -8.74
N LYS A 212 -11.18 16.22 -9.54
CA LYS A 212 -12.49 15.80 -9.03
C LYS A 212 -12.39 14.59 -8.10
N ALA A 213 -11.59 13.58 -8.46
CA ALA A 213 -11.37 12.40 -7.60
C ALA A 213 -10.73 12.79 -6.26
N LEU A 214 -9.74 13.70 -6.26
CA LEU A 214 -9.11 14.23 -5.04
C LEU A 214 -10.08 15.01 -4.16
N GLU A 215 -10.97 15.81 -4.76
CA GLU A 215 -12.03 16.54 -4.03
C GLU A 215 -13.00 15.59 -3.34
N GLN A 216 -13.33 14.47 -3.97
CA GLN A 216 -14.26 13.47 -3.45
C GLN A 216 -13.58 12.37 -2.63
N ARG A 217 -12.25 12.39 -2.51
CA ARG A 217 -11.47 11.33 -1.86
C ARG A 217 -11.92 11.03 -0.43
N HIS A 218 -12.28 12.05 0.34
CA HIS A 218 -12.74 11.86 1.72
C HIS A 218 -14.09 11.14 1.77
N ILE A 219 -14.99 11.41 0.83
CA ILE A 219 -16.29 10.73 0.73
C ILE A 219 -16.05 9.27 0.38
N MET A 220 -15.34 9.01 -0.72
CA MET A 220 -15.00 7.66 -1.18
C MET A 220 -14.35 6.82 -0.07
N TYR A 221 -13.37 7.39 0.62
CA TYR A 221 -12.67 6.71 1.70
C TYR A 221 -13.60 6.32 2.87
N ASN A 222 -14.47 7.24 3.28
CA ASN A 222 -15.41 6.99 4.37
C ASN A 222 -16.48 5.94 3.96
N GLU A 223 -16.90 5.93 2.70
CA GLU A 223 -17.78 4.89 2.15
C GLU A 223 -17.09 3.51 2.15
N GLN A 224 -15.81 3.45 1.82
CA GLN A 224 -15.03 2.22 1.88
C GLN A 224 -14.85 1.73 3.31
N LEU A 225 -14.58 2.62 4.28
CA LEU A 225 -14.55 2.25 5.70
C LEU A 225 -15.90 1.73 6.18
N ALA A 226 -17.00 2.36 5.77
CA ALA A 226 -18.35 1.87 6.10
C ALA A 226 -18.59 0.46 5.52
N TYR A 227 -18.18 0.23 4.27
CA TYR A 227 -18.26 -1.07 3.64
C TYR A 227 -17.43 -2.13 4.38
N VAL A 228 -16.18 -1.81 4.74
CA VAL A 228 -15.32 -2.72 5.52
C VAL A 228 -15.95 -3.07 6.86
N ARG A 229 -16.56 -2.12 7.57
CA ARG A 229 -17.26 -2.37 8.85
C ARG A 229 -18.46 -3.32 8.70
N GLU A 230 -19.19 -3.25 7.58
CA GLU A 230 -20.26 -4.21 7.30
C GLU A 230 -19.73 -5.60 6.97
N GLU A 231 -18.65 -5.68 6.20
CA GLU A 231 -18.01 -6.96 5.87
C GLU A 231 -17.34 -7.63 7.06
N GLU A 232 -16.76 -6.84 7.99
CA GLU A 232 -16.16 -7.33 9.24
C GLU A 232 -17.14 -8.08 10.16
N LYS A 233 -18.44 -7.82 10.04
CA LYS A 233 -19.48 -8.56 10.78
C LYS A 233 -19.66 -9.99 10.25
N LYS A 234 -19.11 -10.31 9.10
CA LYS A 234 -19.23 -11.61 8.44
C LYS A 234 -18.04 -12.52 8.80
N PRO A 235 -18.23 -13.84 8.88
CA PRO A 235 -17.17 -14.76 9.30
C PRO A 235 -16.00 -14.89 8.30
N ASN A 236 -16.18 -14.37 7.09
CA ASN A 236 -15.19 -14.47 6.02
C ASN A 236 -14.33 -13.21 5.84
N THR A 237 -14.48 -12.23 6.72
CA THR A 237 -13.68 -10.99 6.70
C THR A 237 -13.16 -10.68 8.11
N LEU A 238 -11.83 -10.63 8.25
CA LEU A 238 -11.15 -10.18 9.45
C LEU A 238 -10.45 -8.86 9.16
N VAL A 239 -10.56 -7.90 10.09
CA VAL A 239 -9.94 -6.58 9.93
C VAL A 239 -8.93 -6.34 11.04
N LEU A 240 -7.68 -6.09 10.69
CA LEU A 240 -6.64 -5.64 11.60
C LEU A 240 -6.39 -4.14 11.42
N ARG A 241 -6.36 -3.42 12.54
CA ARG A 241 -6.15 -1.97 12.56
C ARG A 241 -5.34 -1.54 13.78
N PRO A 242 -4.66 -0.39 13.75
CA PRO A 242 -4.00 0.15 14.93
C PRO A 242 -5.01 0.41 16.05
N LYS A 243 -4.64 0.10 17.30
CA LYS A 243 -5.47 0.35 18.50
C LYS A 243 -5.72 1.86 18.74
N ALA A 244 -4.77 2.70 18.28
CA ALA A 244 -4.83 4.15 18.36
C ALA A 244 -4.19 4.77 17.10
N LYS A 245 -4.37 6.08 16.93
CA LYS A 245 -3.75 6.81 15.81
C LYS A 245 -2.23 6.64 15.84
N LEU A 246 -1.66 6.13 14.74
CA LEU A 246 -0.22 6.00 14.58
C LEU A 246 0.45 7.38 14.60
N THR A 247 1.48 7.52 15.41
CA THR A 247 2.20 8.80 15.60
C THR A 247 3.15 9.10 14.46
N ILE A 248 3.50 8.11 13.62
CA ILE A 248 4.41 8.29 12.50
C ILE A 248 3.81 9.20 11.41
N GLY A 249 4.55 10.23 11.02
CA GLY A 249 4.19 11.10 9.90
C GLY A 249 4.40 10.43 8.54
N HIS A 250 3.74 10.96 7.49
CA HIS A 250 3.85 10.42 6.13
C HIS A 250 5.29 10.40 5.58
N PHE A 251 6.10 11.35 6.00
CA PHE A 251 7.48 11.55 5.55
C PHE A 251 8.47 11.45 6.72
N SER A 252 8.17 10.59 7.70
CA SER A 252 9.06 10.41 8.86
C SER A 252 10.40 9.81 8.46
N HIS A 253 11.47 10.37 9.04
CA HIS A 253 12.85 9.89 8.94
C HIS A 253 13.37 9.38 10.29
N ASP A 254 12.51 9.08 11.24
CA ASP A 254 12.88 8.57 12.56
C ASP A 254 12.83 7.03 12.59
N PRO A 255 14.00 6.36 12.68
CA PRO A 255 14.05 4.89 12.72
C PRO A 255 13.33 4.28 13.93
N ALA A 256 13.27 5.01 15.07
CA ALA A 256 12.58 4.52 16.27
C ALA A 256 11.06 4.55 16.07
N MET A 257 10.52 5.62 15.48
CA MET A 257 9.10 5.69 15.12
C MET A 257 8.73 4.64 14.06
N MET A 258 9.62 4.39 13.09
CA MET A 258 9.43 3.32 12.09
C MET A 258 9.32 1.96 12.77
N GLN A 259 10.26 1.66 13.68
CA GLN A 259 10.27 0.40 14.43
C GLN A 259 9.01 0.27 15.29
N ALA A 260 8.66 1.30 16.06
CA ALA A 260 7.49 1.28 16.91
C ALA A 260 6.19 1.06 16.13
N THR A 261 6.07 1.65 14.93
CA THR A 261 4.90 1.44 14.05
C THR A 261 4.84 0.00 13.53
N TYR A 262 5.97 -0.54 13.11
CA TYR A 262 6.09 -1.92 12.67
C TYR A 262 5.79 -2.91 13.80
N ASP A 263 6.30 -2.67 15.01
CA ASP A 263 6.08 -3.54 16.18
C ASP A 263 4.60 -3.54 16.61
N GLN A 264 3.90 -2.40 16.52
CA GLN A 264 2.44 -2.34 16.74
C GLN A 264 1.68 -3.24 15.75
N GLY A 265 2.10 -3.29 14.47
CA GLY A 265 1.52 -4.19 13.49
C GLY A 265 1.73 -5.66 13.85
N ARG A 266 2.94 -6.00 14.30
CA ARG A 266 3.25 -7.35 14.80
C ARG A 266 2.42 -7.73 16.02
N GLU A 267 2.32 -6.83 17.00
CA GLU A 267 1.55 -7.04 18.21
C GLU A 267 0.08 -7.38 17.90
N VAL A 268 -0.56 -6.54 17.08
CA VAL A 268 -1.97 -6.76 16.69
C VAL A 268 -2.14 -8.09 15.93
N ALA A 269 -1.22 -8.43 15.01
CA ALA A 269 -1.29 -9.69 14.29
C ALA A 269 -1.10 -10.92 15.21
N LEU A 270 -0.23 -10.84 16.21
CA LEU A 270 -0.02 -11.91 17.18
C LEU A 270 -1.22 -12.08 18.13
N GLU A 271 -1.85 -10.98 18.54
CA GLU A 271 -3.08 -11.03 19.34
C GLU A 271 -4.23 -11.73 18.62
N HIS A 272 -4.36 -11.52 17.32
CA HIS A 272 -5.39 -12.11 16.45
C HIS A 272 -4.94 -13.37 15.69
N LEU A 273 -3.80 -13.97 16.08
CA LEU A 273 -3.21 -15.06 15.30
C LEU A 273 -4.12 -16.27 15.12
N ASN A 274 -4.91 -16.62 16.13
CA ASN A 274 -5.85 -17.75 16.06
C ASN A 274 -7.00 -17.45 15.08
N GLU A 275 -7.55 -16.26 15.11
CA GLU A 275 -8.62 -15.80 14.19
C GLU A 275 -8.10 -15.77 12.74
N ILE A 276 -6.85 -15.31 12.56
CA ILE A 276 -6.19 -15.33 11.25
C ILE A 276 -6.03 -16.77 10.75
N LYS A 277 -5.60 -17.68 11.60
CA LYS A 277 -5.47 -19.12 11.26
C LYS A 277 -6.82 -19.72 10.90
N GLU A 278 -7.88 -19.42 11.65
CA GLU A 278 -9.23 -19.85 11.32
C GLU A 278 -9.67 -19.33 9.97
N LEU A 279 -9.46 -18.04 9.69
CA LEU A 279 -9.79 -17.44 8.40
C LEU A 279 -9.08 -18.14 7.23
N PHE A 280 -7.80 -18.46 7.37
CA PHE A 280 -6.97 -18.99 6.28
C PHE A 280 -6.94 -20.51 6.20
N TRP A 281 -7.14 -21.25 7.29
CA TRP A 281 -6.98 -22.71 7.31
C TRP A 281 -8.30 -23.49 7.44
N SER A 282 -9.40 -22.86 7.85
CA SER A 282 -10.69 -23.56 7.83
C SER A 282 -11.09 -23.92 6.40
N LYS A 283 -11.62 -25.16 6.27
CA LYS A 283 -12.03 -25.74 4.96
C LYS A 283 -13.25 -25.07 4.36
#